data_352237600f642522ad56e0567a7d7d91
#
_entry.id   352237600f642522ad56e0567a7d7d91
#
_cell.length_a   1.000
_cell.length_b   1.000
_cell.length_c   1.000
_cell.angle_alpha   90.00
_cell.angle_beta   90.00
_cell.angle_gamma   90.00
#
_symmetry.space_group_name_H-M   'P 1'
#
loop_
_entity.id
_entity.type
_entity.pdbx_description
1 polymer ?
#
loop_
_entity_poly.entity_id
_entity_poly.type
_entity_poly.pdbx_seq_one_letter_code
_entity_poly.pdbx_strand_id
1 'polypeptide(L)'
;STGDDDNNSEITATIADEDKAEVPERTLPDKITVTPEFLRKKQEDEVLSDIMFETEAYFGRPLSMPESESLIYIYDQLGFSQELIEYLIEYCLTMGKASFRYAETVAIAWYEKGIDTVDKAKADSSAYNPFYRKVFSALGIRRSNPTSIETAYIDAWTGEMNFSEDLILLACEKAIISKPQSANFAYVNGILENWHKNGVQSIRDVELLDQ
;
A
#
# COMPACT_ATOMS: atom_id res chain seq x y z
N SER A 1 -4.54 -63.51 -33.38
CA SER A 1 -3.21 -63.31 -32.84
C SER A 1 -2.91 -61.87 -32.66
N THR A 2 -2.64 -61.59 -31.43
CA THR A 2 -1.87 -60.50 -30.90
C THR A 2 -2.41 -59.10 -31.09
N GLY A 3 -3.03 -58.64 -30.01
CA GLY A 3 -3.18 -57.25 -29.67
C GLY A 3 -1.91 -56.64 -29.20
N ASP A 4 -1.84 -55.37 -29.33
CA ASP A 4 -0.92 -54.53 -28.57
C ASP A 4 -1.70 -53.34 -28.04
N ASP A 5 -1.76 -53.30 -26.71
CA ASP A 5 -2.35 -52.24 -25.90
C ASP A 5 -1.40 -51.06 -25.91
N ASP A 6 -1.82 -49.94 -26.50
CA ASP A 6 -1.19 -48.66 -26.26
C ASP A 6 -1.94 -47.92 -25.15
N ASN A 7 -1.41 -48.09 -23.93
CA ASN A 7 -1.77 -47.37 -22.76
C ASN A 7 -1.10 -45.98 -22.78
N ASN A 8 -1.77 -45.00 -23.39
CA ASN A 8 -1.39 -43.61 -23.30
C ASN A 8 -2.04 -42.98 -22.08
N SER A 9 -1.36 -43.03 -20.94
CA SER A 9 -1.76 -42.36 -19.73
C SER A 9 -1.67 -40.85 -19.90
N GLU A 10 -2.80 -40.22 -20.10
CA GLU A 10 -2.94 -38.77 -19.93
C GLU A 10 -2.64 -38.39 -18.48
N ILE A 11 -1.44 -37.87 -18.26
CA ILE A 11 -1.12 -37.16 -17.02
C ILE A 11 -1.73 -35.76 -17.16
N THR A 12 -2.99 -35.64 -16.78
CA THR A 12 -3.61 -34.34 -16.48
C THR A 12 -2.96 -33.80 -15.23
N ALA A 13 -1.98 -32.94 -15.40
CA ALA A 13 -1.47 -32.12 -14.31
C ALA A 13 -2.58 -31.21 -13.81
N THR A 14 -3.21 -31.60 -12.72
CA THR A 14 -4.05 -30.73 -11.93
C THR A 14 -3.16 -29.67 -11.32
N ILE A 15 -3.10 -28.49 -11.95
CA ILE A 15 -2.55 -27.31 -11.31
C ILE A 15 -3.55 -26.94 -10.21
N ALA A 16 -3.19 -27.30 -8.99
CA ALA A 16 -3.89 -26.87 -7.80
C ALA A 16 -3.89 -25.35 -7.77
N ASP A 17 -5.08 -24.80 -7.81
CA ASP A 17 -5.39 -23.39 -7.53
C ASP A 17 -5.20 -23.22 -6.01
N GLU A 18 -3.94 -23.07 -5.59
CA GLU A 18 -3.58 -22.87 -4.20
C GLU A 18 -3.60 -21.38 -3.91
N ASP A 19 -4.44 -21.05 -2.91
CA ASP A 19 -4.36 -19.89 -2.03
C ASP A 19 -5.03 -18.58 -2.50
N LYS A 20 -6.31 -18.66 -2.80
CA LYS A 20 -7.23 -17.63 -2.32
C LYS A 20 -7.66 -18.03 -0.91
N ALA A 21 -6.89 -17.65 0.09
CA ALA A 21 -7.38 -17.61 1.46
C ALA A 21 -8.62 -16.70 1.45
N GLU A 22 -9.82 -17.28 1.55
CA GLU A 22 -11.04 -16.53 1.80
C GLU A 22 -10.83 -15.81 3.13
N VAL A 23 -10.59 -14.51 3.05
CA VAL A 23 -10.61 -13.65 4.24
C VAL A 23 -12.04 -13.70 4.74
N PRO A 24 -12.31 -14.23 5.95
CA PRO A 24 -13.67 -14.30 6.45
C PRO A 24 -14.25 -12.89 6.46
N GLU A 25 -15.41 -12.73 5.85
CA GLU A 25 -16.14 -11.46 5.79
C GLU A 25 -16.41 -11.01 7.23
N ARG A 26 -15.64 -10.02 7.71
CA ARG A 26 -15.77 -9.48 9.07
C ARG A 26 -16.99 -8.59 9.10
N THR A 27 -18.01 -8.98 9.87
CA THR A 27 -19.16 -8.11 10.15
C THR A 27 -18.71 -6.89 10.94
N LEU A 28 -19.11 -5.71 10.45
CA LEU A 28 -18.80 -4.45 11.15
C LEU A 28 -19.49 -4.41 12.52
N PRO A 29 -18.77 -4.06 13.58
CA PRO A 29 -19.37 -3.82 14.88
C PRO A 29 -20.25 -2.57 14.84
N ASP A 30 -21.34 -2.57 15.60
CA ASP A 30 -22.20 -1.40 15.74
C ASP A 30 -21.44 -0.25 16.41
N LYS A 31 -21.64 0.97 15.88
CA LYS A 31 -21.11 2.17 16.53
C LYS A 31 -21.77 2.39 17.90
N ILE A 32 -20.97 2.46 18.93
CA ILE A 32 -21.44 2.84 20.27
C ILE A 32 -21.73 4.35 20.28
N THR A 33 -22.87 4.73 20.82
CA THR A 33 -23.18 6.15 21.06
C THR A 33 -22.25 6.69 22.16
N VAL A 34 -21.40 7.62 21.80
CA VAL A 34 -20.44 8.22 22.73
C VAL A 34 -21.14 9.33 23.52
N THR A 35 -21.24 9.12 24.83
CA THR A 35 -21.74 10.14 25.76
C THR A 35 -20.57 10.94 26.34
N PRO A 36 -20.80 12.17 26.84
CA PRO A 36 -19.76 12.94 27.51
C PRO A 36 -19.14 12.22 28.73
N GLU A 37 -19.91 11.35 29.37
CA GLU A 37 -19.45 10.52 30.49
C GLU A 37 -18.56 9.39 30.02
N PHE A 38 -18.89 8.77 28.89
CA PHE A 38 -18.07 7.77 28.24
C PHE A 38 -16.71 8.35 27.77
N LEU A 39 -16.72 9.55 27.17
CA LEU A 39 -15.50 10.25 26.79
C LEU A 39 -14.58 10.52 27.97
N ARG A 40 -15.18 10.97 29.11
CA ARG A 40 -14.40 11.25 30.31
C ARG A 40 -13.73 9.99 30.87
N LYS A 41 -14.44 8.86 30.85
CA LYS A 41 -13.87 7.56 31.23
C LYS A 41 -12.76 7.10 30.27
N LYS A 42 -12.91 7.39 28.98
CA LYS A 42 -11.91 7.05 27.94
C LYS A 42 -10.68 7.95 27.96
N GLN A 43 -10.77 9.16 28.53
CA GLN A 43 -9.60 10.01 28.76
C GLN A 43 -8.63 9.45 29.82
N GLU A 44 -9.04 8.43 30.59
CA GLU A 44 -8.16 7.68 31.49
C GLU A 44 -7.34 6.61 30.74
N ASP A 45 -7.68 6.31 29.47
CA ASP A 45 -6.90 5.44 28.59
C ASP A 45 -5.73 6.24 27.99
N GLU A 46 -4.53 6.01 28.51
CA GLU A 46 -3.32 6.74 28.10
C GLU A 46 -3.06 6.57 26.58
N VAL A 47 -3.24 5.36 26.03
CA VAL A 47 -3.01 5.09 24.60
C VAL A 47 -3.99 5.86 23.73
N LEU A 48 -5.29 5.85 24.07
CA LEU A 48 -6.29 6.62 23.34
C LEU A 48 -6.03 8.12 23.42
N SER A 49 -5.60 8.60 24.60
CA SER A 49 -5.26 10.01 24.81
C SER A 49 -4.09 10.44 23.93
N ASP A 50 -3.06 9.59 23.81
CA ASP A 50 -1.91 9.84 22.93
C ASP A 50 -2.34 9.85 21.45
N ILE A 51 -3.14 8.89 21.03
CA ILE A 51 -3.68 8.83 19.64
C ILE A 51 -4.50 10.11 19.34
N MET A 52 -5.34 10.56 20.27
CA MET A 52 -6.11 11.79 20.10
C MET A 52 -5.19 13.01 19.94
N PHE A 53 -4.20 13.13 20.81
CA PHE A 53 -3.24 14.25 20.78
C PHE A 53 -2.45 14.28 19.47
N GLU A 54 -1.92 13.15 19.03
CA GLU A 54 -1.18 13.05 17.77
C GLU A 54 -2.07 13.34 16.57
N THR A 55 -3.30 12.82 16.56
CA THR A 55 -4.29 13.11 15.52
C THR A 55 -4.59 14.60 15.43
N GLU A 56 -4.79 15.27 16.56
CA GLU A 56 -5.00 16.73 16.62
C GLU A 56 -3.78 17.49 16.08
N ALA A 57 -2.57 17.02 16.37
CA ALA A 57 -1.35 17.60 15.84
C ALA A 57 -1.27 17.47 14.30
N TYR A 58 -1.65 16.33 13.74
CA TYR A 58 -1.72 16.12 12.28
C TYR A 58 -2.74 17.04 11.61
N PHE A 59 -3.90 17.27 12.23
CA PHE A 59 -4.94 18.15 11.69
C PHE A 59 -4.70 19.64 12.02
N GLY A 60 -3.78 19.96 12.94
CA GLY A 60 -3.47 21.31 13.40
C GLY A 60 -4.61 21.97 14.18
N ARG A 61 -5.56 21.19 14.71
CA ARG A 61 -6.70 21.66 15.48
C ARG A 61 -7.26 20.56 16.38
N PRO A 62 -8.01 20.93 17.44
CA PRO A 62 -8.76 19.96 18.25
C PRO A 62 -9.77 19.17 17.41
N LEU A 63 -10.02 17.93 17.81
CA LEU A 63 -11.05 17.10 17.21
C LEU A 63 -12.44 17.55 17.66
N SER A 64 -13.37 17.60 16.74
CA SER A 64 -14.80 17.75 17.05
C SER A 64 -15.37 16.49 17.69
N MET A 65 -16.52 16.58 18.37
CA MET A 65 -17.19 15.41 18.95
C MET A 65 -17.38 14.25 17.96
N PRO A 66 -17.93 14.48 16.75
CA PRO A 66 -18.07 13.40 15.77
C PRO A 66 -16.74 12.77 15.33
N GLU A 67 -15.66 13.55 15.29
CA GLU A 67 -14.33 13.06 14.95
C GLU A 67 -13.73 12.20 16.08
N SER A 68 -13.92 12.64 17.33
CA SER A 68 -13.55 11.84 18.50
C SER A 68 -14.34 10.52 18.56
N GLU A 69 -15.63 10.55 18.25
CA GLU A 69 -16.47 9.35 18.15
C GLU A 69 -15.96 8.37 17.08
N SER A 70 -15.57 8.89 15.90
CA SER A 70 -15.01 8.08 14.84
C SER A 70 -13.65 7.47 15.24
N LEU A 71 -12.80 8.24 15.93
CA LEU A 71 -11.50 7.74 16.40
C LEU A 71 -11.67 6.63 17.46
N ILE A 72 -12.59 6.82 18.40
CA ILE A 72 -12.92 5.79 19.40
C ILE A 72 -13.48 4.54 18.73
N TYR A 73 -14.33 4.70 17.70
CA TYR A 73 -14.85 3.58 16.94
C TYR A 73 -13.72 2.77 16.28
N ILE A 74 -12.76 3.44 15.66
CA ILE A 74 -11.62 2.80 15.00
C ILE A 74 -10.72 2.08 16.01
N TYR A 75 -10.45 2.71 17.16
CA TYR A 75 -9.60 2.15 18.19
C TYR A 75 -10.26 1.00 18.95
N ASP A 76 -11.44 1.25 19.54
CA ASP A 76 -12.10 0.30 20.46
C ASP A 76 -12.87 -0.81 19.74
N GLN A 77 -13.57 -0.49 18.65
CA GLN A 77 -14.52 -1.40 18.04
C GLN A 77 -13.94 -2.09 16.83
N LEU A 78 -13.19 -1.40 15.98
CA LEU A 78 -12.43 -2.02 14.91
C LEU A 78 -11.12 -2.65 15.43
N GLY A 79 -10.66 -2.29 16.63
CA GLY A 79 -9.50 -2.86 17.29
C GLY A 79 -8.17 -2.50 16.62
N PHE A 80 -8.07 -1.31 16.02
CA PHE A 80 -6.84 -0.87 15.39
C PHE A 80 -5.80 -0.48 16.45
N SER A 81 -4.55 -0.89 16.24
CA SER A 81 -3.43 -0.44 17.06
C SER A 81 -3.12 1.04 16.85
N GLN A 82 -2.44 1.67 17.80
CA GLN A 82 -1.97 3.04 17.67
C GLN A 82 -1.22 3.25 16.36
N GLU A 83 -0.23 2.42 16.06
CA GLU A 83 0.59 2.53 14.84
C GLU A 83 -0.26 2.44 13.56
N LEU A 84 -1.30 1.60 13.56
CA LEU A 84 -2.18 1.47 12.39
C LEU A 84 -3.07 2.71 12.23
N ILE A 85 -3.51 3.33 13.33
CA ILE A 85 -4.30 4.58 13.30
C ILE A 85 -3.42 5.75 12.83
N GLU A 86 -2.20 5.86 13.34
CA GLU A 86 -1.22 6.88 12.90
C GLU A 86 -0.98 6.75 11.38
N TYR A 87 -0.69 5.54 10.92
CA TYR A 87 -0.52 5.29 9.49
C TYR A 87 -1.78 5.59 8.66
N LEU A 88 -2.97 5.29 9.17
CA LEU A 88 -4.24 5.63 8.52
C LEU A 88 -4.38 7.16 8.32
N ILE A 89 -4.09 7.94 9.35
CA ILE A 89 -4.17 9.40 9.29
C ILE A 89 -3.15 9.95 8.30
N GLU A 90 -1.90 9.51 8.40
CA GLU A 90 -0.83 9.89 7.47
C GLU A 90 -1.19 9.56 6.02
N TYR A 91 -1.68 8.34 5.76
CA TYR A 91 -2.14 7.91 4.45
C TYR A 91 -3.23 8.83 3.89
N CYS A 92 -4.25 9.16 4.69
CA CYS A 92 -5.34 10.04 4.26
C CYS A 92 -4.84 11.46 3.93
N LEU A 93 -3.90 11.99 4.72
CA LEU A 93 -3.28 13.30 4.48
C LEU A 93 -2.45 13.30 3.20
N THR A 94 -1.64 12.27 2.99
CA THR A 94 -0.83 12.09 1.76
C THR A 94 -1.70 12.04 0.50
N MET A 95 -2.89 11.45 0.61
CA MET A 95 -3.88 11.43 -0.47
C MET A 95 -4.62 12.77 -0.66
N GLY A 96 -4.26 13.80 0.09
CA GLY A 96 -4.92 15.11 0.05
C GLY A 96 -6.35 15.10 0.63
N LYS A 97 -6.70 14.08 1.41
CA LYS A 97 -8.03 13.88 2.00
C LYS A 97 -8.01 14.10 3.50
N ALA A 98 -7.73 15.33 3.92
CA ALA A 98 -7.71 15.75 5.33
C ALA A 98 -9.12 15.80 5.95
N SER A 99 -9.84 14.67 5.91
CA SER A 99 -11.20 14.55 6.42
C SER A 99 -11.33 13.28 7.26
N PHE A 100 -11.78 13.43 8.50
CA PHE A 100 -12.01 12.29 9.40
C PHE A 100 -13.04 11.30 8.87
N ARG A 101 -14.06 11.80 8.17
CA ARG A 101 -15.04 10.96 7.49
C ARG A 101 -14.39 10.05 6.44
N TYR A 102 -13.39 10.56 5.74
CA TYR A 102 -12.64 9.74 4.79
C TYR A 102 -11.78 8.70 5.51
N ALA A 103 -11.08 9.10 6.57
CA ALA A 103 -10.28 8.18 7.38
C ALA A 103 -11.13 7.03 7.95
N GLU A 104 -12.32 7.32 8.46
CA GLU A 104 -13.27 6.30 8.92
C GLU A 104 -13.69 5.35 7.78
N THR A 105 -13.97 5.88 6.59
CA THR A 105 -14.30 5.04 5.42
C THR A 105 -13.15 4.10 5.05
N VAL A 106 -11.91 4.58 5.09
CA VAL A 106 -10.72 3.75 4.85
C VAL A 106 -10.53 2.71 5.95
N ALA A 107 -10.70 3.09 7.21
CA ALA A 107 -10.60 2.17 8.35
C ALA A 107 -11.61 1.01 8.24
N ILE A 108 -12.86 1.33 7.89
CA ILE A 108 -13.90 0.31 7.65
C ILE A 108 -13.49 -0.63 6.53
N ALA A 109 -13.03 -0.10 5.39
CA ALA A 109 -12.59 -0.92 4.26
C ALA A 109 -11.38 -1.80 4.64
N TRP A 110 -10.45 -1.30 5.45
CA TRP A 110 -9.34 -2.10 5.95
C TRP A 110 -9.80 -3.20 6.89
N TYR A 111 -10.72 -2.89 7.80
CA TYR A 111 -11.28 -3.87 8.72
C TYR A 111 -11.98 -5.01 7.97
N GLU A 112 -12.82 -4.71 6.98
CA GLU A 112 -13.52 -5.69 6.14
C GLU A 112 -12.55 -6.60 5.36
N LYS A 113 -11.42 -6.03 4.91
CA LYS A 113 -10.34 -6.77 4.24
C LYS A 113 -9.41 -7.55 5.19
N GLY A 114 -9.60 -7.44 6.49
CA GLY A 114 -8.71 -8.08 7.48
C GLY A 114 -7.33 -7.43 7.59
N ILE A 115 -7.23 -6.14 7.24
CA ILE A 115 -6.03 -5.34 7.40
C ILE A 115 -5.96 -4.83 8.83
N ASP A 116 -5.11 -5.44 9.63
CA ASP A 116 -4.96 -5.21 11.07
C ASP A 116 -3.51 -4.84 11.47
N THR A 117 -2.63 -4.68 10.48
CA THR A 117 -1.24 -4.26 10.68
C THR A 117 -0.85 -3.20 9.65
N VAL A 118 0.16 -2.38 10.00
CA VAL A 118 0.73 -1.35 9.11
C VAL A 118 1.29 -1.99 7.83
N ASP A 119 1.92 -3.16 7.91
CA ASP A 119 2.47 -3.84 6.72
C ASP A 119 1.37 -4.24 5.73
N LYS A 120 0.25 -4.78 6.23
CA LYS A 120 -0.91 -5.08 5.39
C LYS A 120 -1.52 -3.81 4.79
N ALA A 121 -1.61 -2.74 5.58
CA ALA A 121 -2.11 -1.45 5.11
C ALA A 121 -1.22 -0.84 4.04
N LYS A 122 0.10 -0.91 4.20
CA LYS A 122 1.07 -0.48 3.17
C LYS A 122 0.92 -1.28 1.88
N ALA A 123 0.78 -2.59 1.96
CA ALA A 123 0.56 -3.46 0.81
C ALA A 123 -0.75 -3.11 0.06
N ASP A 124 -1.85 -2.88 0.78
CA ASP A 124 -3.14 -2.47 0.19
C ASP A 124 -3.05 -1.05 -0.39
N SER A 125 -2.45 -0.11 0.33
CA SER A 125 -2.31 1.29 -0.08
C SER A 125 -1.46 1.45 -1.34
N SER A 126 -0.38 0.67 -1.48
CA SER A 126 0.48 0.69 -2.65
C SER A 126 -0.27 0.24 -3.92
N ALA A 127 -1.22 -0.70 -3.81
CA ALA A 127 -2.08 -1.11 -4.92
C ALA A 127 -2.98 0.03 -5.44
N TYR A 128 -3.33 0.99 -4.58
CA TYR A 128 -4.15 2.16 -4.95
C TYR A 128 -3.34 3.41 -5.29
N ASN A 129 -2.03 3.42 -5.07
CA ASN A 129 -1.18 4.56 -5.42
C ASN A 129 -1.11 4.71 -6.95
N PRO A 130 -1.54 5.85 -7.53
CA PRO A 130 -1.51 6.05 -8.99
C PRO A 130 -0.11 5.89 -9.59
N PHE A 131 0.94 6.24 -8.85
CA PHE A 131 2.31 6.11 -9.31
C PHE A 131 2.75 4.66 -9.46
N TYR A 132 2.40 3.78 -8.51
CA TYR A 132 2.67 2.35 -8.63
C TYR A 132 2.02 1.75 -9.87
N ARG A 133 0.79 2.17 -10.19
CA ARG A 133 0.11 1.75 -11.43
C ARG A 133 0.83 2.23 -12.69
N LYS A 134 1.35 3.45 -12.68
CA LYS A 134 2.16 3.97 -13.81
C LYS A 134 3.42 3.13 -14.00
N VAL A 135 4.15 2.82 -12.92
CA VAL A 135 5.34 1.95 -12.96
C VAL A 135 4.99 0.56 -13.49
N PHE A 136 3.92 -0.06 -12.98
CA PHE A 136 3.47 -1.37 -13.45
C PHE A 136 3.08 -1.35 -14.93
N SER A 137 2.33 -0.33 -15.34
CA SER A 137 1.96 -0.14 -16.74
C SER A 137 3.18 0.04 -17.63
N ALA A 138 4.15 0.84 -17.21
CA ALA A 138 5.41 1.05 -17.93
C ALA A 138 6.23 -0.23 -18.09
N LEU A 139 6.17 -1.15 -17.12
CA LEU A 139 6.83 -2.46 -17.17
C LEU A 139 5.96 -3.57 -17.78
N GLY A 140 4.77 -3.25 -18.28
CA GLY A 140 3.84 -4.24 -18.86
C GLY A 140 3.25 -5.22 -17.85
N ILE A 141 3.28 -4.90 -16.57
CA ILE A 141 2.73 -5.74 -15.49
C ILE A 141 1.22 -5.51 -15.41
N ARG A 142 0.43 -6.56 -15.61
CA ARG A 142 -1.04 -6.47 -15.69
C ARG A 142 -1.76 -6.64 -14.35
N ARG A 143 -1.10 -7.19 -13.33
CA ARG A 143 -1.68 -7.32 -11.99
C ARG A 143 -1.69 -5.98 -11.28
N SER A 144 -2.64 -5.78 -10.39
CA SER A 144 -2.82 -4.52 -9.64
C SER A 144 -2.12 -4.50 -8.28
N ASN A 145 -1.83 -5.66 -7.70
CA ASN A 145 -1.25 -5.73 -6.37
C ASN A 145 0.27 -5.89 -6.44
N PRO A 146 1.05 -4.93 -5.92
CA PRO A 146 2.49 -5.06 -5.81
C PRO A 146 2.87 -6.10 -4.75
N THR A 147 4.01 -6.75 -4.94
CA THR A 147 4.65 -7.53 -3.89
C THR A 147 5.42 -6.60 -2.95
N SER A 148 5.74 -7.07 -1.73
CA SER A 148 6.56 -6.31 -0.78
C SER A 148 7.93 -5.91 -1.35
N ILE A 149 8.52 -6.77 -2.19
CA ILE A 149 9.79 -6.48 -2.86
C ILE A 149 9.65 -5.32 -3.86
N GLU A 150 8.59 -5.30 -4.64
CA GLU A 150 8.33 -4.24 -5.63
C GLU A 150 8.02 -2.90 -4.95
N THR A 151 7.26 -2.95 -3.86
CA THR A 151 7.01 -1.78 -3.02
C THR A 151 8.33 -1.21 -2.49
N ALA A 152 9.20 -2.06 -1.93
CA ALA A 152 10.50 -1.65 -1.41
C ALA A 152 11.38 -0.98 -2.49
N TYR A 153 11.36 -1.47 -3.74
CA TYR A 153 12.07 -0.81 -4.83
C TYR A 153 11.54 0.60 -5.09
N ILE A 154 10.23 0.76 -5.23
CA ILE A 154 9.63 2.08 -5.53
C ILE A 154 9.89 3.06 -4.38
N ASP A 155 9.77 2.60 -3.13
CA ASP A 155 10.02 3.41 -1.94
C ASP A 155 11.50 3.85 -1.86
N ALA A 156 12.44 2.96 -2.20
CA ALA A 156 13.87 3.30 -2.27
C ALA A 156 14.16 4.32 -3.38
N TRP A 157 13.54 4.17 -4.56
CA TRP A 157 13.74 5.10 -5.68
C TRP A 157 13.21 6.50 -5.39
N THR A 158 12.05 6.60 -4.74
CA THR A 158 11.42 7.89 -4.38
C THR A 158 11.99 8.50 -3.11
N GLY A 159 12.29 7.70 -2.10
CA GLY A 159 12.77 8.14 -0.79
C GLY A 159 14.30 8.24 -0.71
N GLU A 160 14.99 7.11 -0.77
CA GLU A 160 16.44 7.06 -0.56
C GLU A 160 17.24 7.71 -1.70
N MET A 161 16.86 7.41 -2.96
CA MET A 161 17.51 7.97 -4.15
C MET A 161 16.93 9.33 -4.57
N ASN A 162 15.77 9.71 -4.02
CA ASN A 162 15.09 10.97 -4.26
C ASN A 162 14.82 11.28 -5.74
N PHE A 163 14.51 10.27 -6.54
CA PHE A 163 14.13 10.46 -7.94
C PHE A 163 12.68 10.93 -8.08
N SER A 164 12.44 11.83 -9.03
CA SER A 164 11.07 12.21 -9.42
C SER A 164 10.36 11.06 -10.13
N GLU A 165 9.02 11.07 -10.10
CA GLU A 165 8.19 10.08 -10.81
C GLU A 165 8.57 9.98 -12.30
N ASP A 166 8.83 11.12 -12.96
CA ASP A 166 9.16 11.18 -14.39
C ASP A 166 10.48 10.47 -14.69
N LEU A 167 11.49 10.62 -13.82
CA LEU A 167 12.77 9.93 -13.98
C LEU A 167 12.64 8.41 -13.79
N ILE A 168 11.84 8.00 -12.81
CA ILE A 168 11.58 6.57 -12.58
C ILE A 168 10.85 5.95 -13.77
N LEU A 169 9.85 6.64 -14.31
CA LEU A 169 9.13 6.18 -15.50
C LEU A 169 10.04 6.12 -16.73
N LEU A 170 10.92 7.09 -16.91
CA LEU A 170 11.93 7.07 -17.99
C LEU A 170 12.88 5.87 -17.83
N ALA A 171 13.29 5.52 -16.61
CA ALA A 171 14.10 4.34 -16.36
C ALA A 171 13.36 3.03 -16.73
N CYS A 172 12.04 2.97 -16.42
CA CYS A 172 11.19 1.85 -16.82
C CYS A 172 11.09 1.73 -18.34
N GLU A 173 10.89 2.84 -19.07
CA GLU A 173 10.85 2.87 -20.54
C GLU A 173 12.18 2.41 -21.14
N LYS A 174 13.31 2.91 -20.63
CA LYS A 174 14.65 2.48 -21.07
C LYS A 174 14.88 0.99 -20.80
N ALA A 175 14.38 0.47 -19.68
CA ALA A 175 14.47 -0.95 -19.37
C ALA A 175 13.73 -1.81 -20.41
N ILE A 176 12.51 -1.42 -20.78
CA ILE A 176 11.71 -2.11 -21.80
C ILE A 176 12.37 -2.02 -23.17
N ILE A 177 12.89 -0.86 -23.56
CA ILE A 177 13.59 -0.70 -24.85
C ILE A 177 14.84 -1.58 -24.91
N SER A 178 15.62 -1.63 -23.83
CA SER A 178 16.86 -2.40 -23.78
C SER A 178 16.64 -3.90 -23.66
N LYS A 179 15.60 -4.32 -22.95
CA LYS A 179 15.27 -5.74 -22.68
C LYS A 179 13.76 -5.98 -22.70
N PRO A 180 13.10 -5.98 -23.87
CA PRO A 180 11.64 -6.05 -23.97
C PRO A 180 10.99 -7.25 -23.28
N GLN A 181 11.71 -8.38 -23.17
CA GLN A 181 11.15 -9.63 -22.61
C GLN A 181 11.61 -9.92 -21.18
N SER A 182 12.56 -9.17 -20.64
CA SER A 182 13.16 -9.43 -19.33
C SER A 182 13.31 -8.19 -18.45
N ALA A 183 12.71 -7.06 -18.84
CA ALA A 183 12.65 -5.88 -17.99
C ALA A 183 11.85 -6.20 -16.72
N ASN A 184 12.45 -5.93 -15.58
CA ASN A 184 11.87 -6.15 -14.27
C ASN A 184 12.38 -5.10 -13.28
N PHE A 185 11.84 -5.09 -12.06
CA PHE A 185 12.22 -4.13 -11.02
C PHE A 185 13.73 -4.11 -10.71
N ALA A 186 14.36 -5.27 -10.67
CA ALA A 186 15.80 -5.35 -10.41
C ALA A 186 16.63 -4.70 -11.55
N TYR A 187 16.19 -4.84 -12.79
CA TYR A 187 16.86 -4.21 -13.93
C TYR A 187 16.68 -2.68 -13.92
N VAL A 188 15.46 -2.19 -13.62
CA VAL A 188 15.19 -0.76 -13.43
C VAL A 188 16.03 -0.20 -12.28
N ASN A 189 16.12 -0.94 -11.18
CA ASN A 189 16.96 -0.56 -10.04
C ASN A 189 18.43 -0.37 -10.44
N GLY A 190 18.97 -1.26 -11.25
CA GLY A 190 20.33 -1.13 -11.78
C GLY A 190 20.53 0.16 -12.61
N ILE A 191 19.53 0.56 -13.40
CA ILE A 191 19.56 1.82 -14.15
C ILE A 191 19.57 3.01 -13.18
N LEU A 192 18.65 3.02 -12.21
CA LEU A 192 18.51 4.11 -11.25
C LEU A 192 19.72 4.21 -10.32
N GLU A 193 20.29 3.09 -9.86
CA GLU A 193 21.55 3.09 -9.12
C GLU A 193 22.71 3.72 -9.91
N ASN A 194 22.79 3.40 -11.21
CA ASN A 194 23.79 4.00 -12.09
C ASN A 194 23.56 5.51 -12.20
N TRP A 195 22.33 5.95 -12.40
CA TRP A 195 22.00 7.36 -12.47
C TRP A 195 22.30 8.09 -11.15
N HIS A 196 21.95 7.47 -10.02
CA HIS A 196 22.23 8.03 -8.70
C HIS A 196 23.75 8.22 -8.47
N LYS A 197 24.56 7.23 -8.83
CA LYS A 197 26.04 7.32 -8.77
C LYS A 197 26.62 8.42 -9.65
N ASN A 198 25.97 8.72 -10.77
CA ASN A 198 26.40 9.78 -11.72
C ASN A 198 25.74 11.14 -11.43
N GLY A 199 24.97 11.27 -10.33
CA GLY A 199 24.39 12.54 -9.91
C GLY A 199 23.25 13.04 -10.80
N VAL A 200 22.55 12.14 -11.51
CA VAL A 200 21.38 12.49 -12.35
C VAL A 200 20.24 12.99 -11.48
N GLN A 201 19.73 14.18 -11.79
CA GLN A 201 18.59 14.80 -11.12
C GLN A 201 17.49 15.25 -12.08
N SER A 202 17.75 15.20 -13.38
CA SER A 202 16.81 15.63 -14.41
C SER A 202 16.89 14.76 -15.65
N ILE A 203 15.85 14.81 -16.50
CA ILE A 203 15.82 14.15 -17.83
C ILE A 203 17.00 14.60 -18.69
N ARG A 204 17.38 15.87 -18.59
CA ARG A 204 18.53 16.42 -19.33
C ARG A 204 19.85 15.76 -18.93
N ASP A 205 20.02 15.40 -17.65
CA ASP A 205 21.24 14.74 -17.20
C ASP A 205 21.32 13.33 -17.80
N VAL A 206 20.18 12.65 -17.95
CA VAL A 206 20.10 11.35 -18.63
C VAL A 206 20.53 11.45 -20.08
N GLU A 207 20.06 12.50 -20.81
CA GLU A 207 20.44 12.73 -22.21
C GLU A 207 21.94 12.98 -22.38
N LEU A 208 22.57 13.66 -21.40
CA LEU A 208 24.01 13.88 -21.39
C LEU A 208 24.84 12.62 -21.10
N LEU A 209 24.27 11.70 -20.32
CA LEU A 209 24.90 10.45 -19.95
C LEU A 209 24.85 9.41 -21.08
N ASP A 210 23.90 9.55 -22.00
CA ASP A 210 23.70 8.65 -23.14
C ASP A 210 24.54 9.05 -24.38
N GLN A 211 25.27 10.19 -24.34
CA GLN A 211 26.14 10.66 -25.42
C GLN A 211 27.54 10.08 -25.31
#